data_2437eb82f48e0d852149cbc1f7ce0e00
#
_entry.id   2437eb82f48e0d852149cbc1f7ce0e00
#
_cell.length_a   1.000
_cell.length_b   1.000
_cell.length_c   1.000
_cell.angle_alpha   90.00
_cell.angle_beta   90.00
_cell.angle_gamma   90.00
#
_symmetry.space_group_name_H-M   'P 1'
#
loop_
_entity.id
_entity.type
_entity.pdbx_description
1 polymer ?
#
loop_
_entity_poly.entity_id
_entity_poly.type
_entity_poly.pdbx_seq_one_letter_code
_entity_poly.pdbx_strand_id
1 'polypeptide(L)'
;LMVPVMYGLCRRLTRRPWLAFVDGALIALDFMRFAQSRIATIDVYGTFFILLGALCMVWYCQTVLEKGVQGALLPMALGGVAFGLGCASKWTGIYSGAGLAVLYFGVLWARYKQQKPGFARELKLAFAGGVAFYVVVPLAIYILSYFPYKVHDPSFGLADWWNCQTFMYRYHSQLKSTHAFESRWYTWPMMLRPVWYYMGKYLPAGMFASIAGFGSPVV
;
A
#
# COMPACT_ATOMS: atom_id res chain seq x y z
N LEU A 1 0.20 -6.24 12.63
CA LEU A 1 0.02 -7.01 11.38
C LEU A 1 1.12 -6.75 10.34
N MET A 2 1.75 -5.56 10.26
CA MET A 2 2.82 -5.28 9.28
C MET A 2 4.05 -6.19 9.47
N VAL A 3 4.46 -6.46 10.71
CA VAL A 3 5.64 -7.28 11.03
C VAL A 3 5.59 -8.67 10.38
N PRO A 4 4.52 -9.48 10.53
CA PRO A 4 4.45 -10.78 9.85
C PRO A 4 4.37 -10.66 8.33
N VAL A 5 3.79 -9.60 7.78
CA VAL A 5 3.77 -9.37 6.32
C VAL A 5 5.18 -9.08 5.81
N MET A 6 5.93 -8.24 6.51
CA MET A 6 7.32 -7.91 6.15
C MET A 6 8.25 -9.13 6.30
N TYR A 7 8.09 -9.90 7.38
CA TYR A 7 8.77 -11.20 7.52
C TYR A 7 8.49 -12.10 6.31
N GLY A 8 7.21 -12.24 5.92
CA GLY A 8 6.81 -13.06 4.77
C GLY A 8 7.40 -12.58 3.46
N LEU A 9 7.43 -11.26 3.24
CA LEU A 9 8.02 -10.63 2.06
C LEU A 9 9.53 -10.90 1.99
N CYS A 10 10.27 -10.58 3.05
CA CYS A 10 11.70 -10.81 3.11
C CYS A 10 12.05 -12.31 3.01
N ARG A 11 11.26 -13.19 3.63
CA ARG A 11 11.42 -14.64 3.54
C ARG A 11 11.27 -15.16 2.11
N ARG A 12 10.32 -14.60 1.34
CA ARG A 12 10.16 -14.96 -0.07
C ARG A 12 11.28 -14.43 -0.95
N LEU A 13 11.75 -13.22 -0.71
CA LEU A 13 12.82 -12.60 -1.50
C LEU A 13 14.18 -13.23 -1.24
N THR A 14 14.54 -13.45 0.03
CA THR A 14 15.88 -13.89 0.41
C THR A 14 16.00 -15.41 0.56
N ARG A 15 14.89 -16.12 0.75
CA ARG A 15 14.79 -17.53 1.13
C ARG A 15 15.53 -17.88 2.44
N ARG A 16 15.97 -16.88 3.21
CA ARG A 16 16.71 -17.05 4.47
C ARG A 16 15.85 -16.63 5.67
N PRO A 17 15.48 -17.58 6.57
CA PRO A 17 14.58 -17.27 7.69
C PRO A 17 15.18 -16.28 8.67
N TRP A 18 16.48 -16.31 8.90
CA TRP A 18 17.15 -15.40 9.83
C TRP A 18 17.14 -13.93 9.31
N LEU A 19 17.33 -13.71 8.00
CA LEU A 19 17.23 -12.37 7.40
C LEU A 19 15.81 -11.83 7.53
N ALA A 20 14.81 -12.68 7.27
CA ALA A 20 13.41 -12.31 7.44
C ALA A 20 13.06 -11.99 8.90
N PHE A 21 13.66 -12.71 9.86
CA PHE A 21 13.50 -12.42 11.29
C PHE A 21 14.11 -11.05 11.65
N VAL A 22 15.33 -10.77 11.20
CA VAL A 22 15.99 -9.48 11.43
C VAL A 22 15.18 -8.34 10.85
N ASP A 23 14.72 -8.47 9.60
CA ASP A 23 13.90 -7.47 8.93
C ASP A 23 12.57 -7.23 9.67
N GLY A 24 11.89 -8.31 10.07
CA GLY A 24 10.69 -8.22 10.89
C GLY A 24 10.95 -7.57 12.26
N ALA A 25 12.09 -7.84 12.89
CA ALA A 25 12.48 -7.22 14.16
C ALA A 25 12.78 -5.72 13.99
N LEU A 26 13.48 -5.33 12.93
CA LEU A 26 13.74 -3.93 12.61
C LEU A 26 12.42 -3.16 12.45
N ILE A 27 11.49 -3.67 11.65
CA ILE A 27 10.15 -3.08 11.50
C ILE A 27 9.38 -3.06 12.84
N ALA A 28 9.51 -4.10 13.68
CA ALA A 28 8.85 -4.13 14.99
C ALA A 28 9.36 -3.06 15.93
N LEU A 29 10.65 -2.75 15.86
CA LEU A 29 11.35 -1.79 16.71
C LEU A 29 11.38 -0.37 16.12
N ASP A 30 10.90 -0.17 14.89
CA ASP A 30 10.81 1.17 14.29
C ASP A 30 9.83 2.05 15.09
N PHE A 31 10.38 3.13 15.62
CA PHE A 31 9.64 4.02 16.54
C PHE A 31 8.55 4.81 15.78
N MET A 32 8.81 5.26 14.57
CA MET A 32 7.85 6.02 13.79
C MET A 32 6.63 5.16 13.44
N ARG A 33 6.85 3.93 12.99
CA ARG A 33 5.77 2.98 12.74
C ARG A 33 4.97 2.68 14.02
N PHE A 34 5.66 2.51 15.15
CA PHE A 34 5.02 2.28 16.45
C PHE A 34 4.13 3.47 16.82
N ALA A 35 4.64 4.69 16.75
CA ALA A 35 3.88 5.91 17.04
C ALA A 35 2.67 6.05 16.12
N GLN A 36 2.85 5.90 14.80
CA GLN A 36 1.78 5.96 13.80
C GLN A 36 0.67 4.94 14.07
N SER A 37 1.03 3.73 14.49
CA SER A 37 0.04 2.68 14.79
C SER A 37 -0.77 2.97 16.06
N ARG A 38 -0.27 3.83 16.95
CA ARG A 38 -0.96 4.23 18.21
C ARG A 38 -1.95 5.36 18.03
N ILE A 39 -1.66 6.29 17.12
CA ILE A 39 -2.54 7.44 16.88
C ILE A 39 -3.63 7.14 15.85
N ALA A 40 -3.75 5.89 15.40
CA ALA A 40 -4.79 5.37 14.51
C ALA A 40 -4.97 6.18 13.21
N THR A 41 -3.86 6.64 12.62
CA THR A 41 -3.91 7.32 11.31
C THR A 41 -4.25 6.34 10.18
N ILE A 42 -4.95 6.84 9.17
CA ILE A 42 -5.29 6.04 7.97
C ILE A 42 -4.06 5.55 7.21
N ASP A 43 -2.91 6.22 7.38
CA ASP A 43 -1.64 5.86 6.75
C ASP A 43 -1.17 4.44 7.11
N VAL A 44 -1.44 4.00 8.33
CA VAL A 44 -1.10 2.66 8.81
C VAL A 44 -1.81 1.57 7.99
N TYR A 45 -3.10 1.79 7.69
CA TYR A 45 -3.87 0.85 6.87
C TYR A 45 -3.40 0.87 5.42
N GLY A 46 -3.21 2.06 4.85
CA GLY A 46 -2.66 2.20 3.49
C GLY A 46 -1.32 1.48 3.33
N THR A 47 -0.38 1.73 4.25
CA THR A 47 0.95 1.08 4.25
C THR A 47 0.84 -0.44 4.42
N PHE A 48 -0.02 -0.92 5.32
CA PHE A 48 -0.26 -2.35 5.50
C PHE A 48 -0.71 -3.03 4.21
N PHE A 49 -1.70 -2.45 3.51
CA PHE A 49 -2.21 -3.03 2.27
C PHE A 49 -1.22 -2.93 1.11
N ILE A 50 -0.39 -1.88 1.05
CA ILE A 50 0.71 -1.78 0.07
C ILE A 50 1.72 -2.91 0.29
N LEU A 51 2.14 -3.16 1.54
CA LEU A 51 3.06 -4.25 1.87
C LEU A 51 2.44 -5.62 1.57
N LEU A 52 1.17 -5.82 1.91
CA LEU A 52 0.45 -7.07 1.61
C LEU A 52 0.33 -7.29 0.09
N GLY A 53 0.03 -6.24 -0.67
CA GLY A 53 0.02 -6.28 -2.13
C GLY A 53 1.38 -6.64 -2.72
N ALA A 54 2.48 -6.08 -2.18
CA ALA A 54 3.83 -6.41 -2.58
C ALA A 54 4.18 -7.88 -2.27
N LEU A 55 3.82 -8.39 -1.08
CA LEU A 55 3.99 -9.80 -0.73
C LEU A 55 3.24 -10.72 -1.70
N CYS A 56 1.99 -10.42 -1.99
CA CYS A 56 1.18 -11.19 -2.94
C CYS A 56 1.76 -11.13 -4.36
N MET A 57 2.26 -9.97 -4.79
CA MET A 57 2.89 -9.82 -6.11
C MET A 57 4.19 -10.61 -6.22
N VAL A 58 5.05 -10.61 -5.20
CA VAL A 58 6.25 -11.45 -5.18
C VAL A 58 5.88 -12.93 -5.22
N TRP A 59 4.85 -13.32 -4.46
CA TRP A 59 4.31 -14.68 -4.52
C TRP A 59 3.79 -15.02 -5.91
N TYR A 60 3.03 -14.13 -6.54
CA TYR A 60 2.57 -14.27 -7.92
C TYR A 60 3.73 -14.48 -8.88
N CYS A 61 4.75 -13.61 -8.83
CA CYS A 61 5.92 -13.71 -9.70
C CYS A 61 6.63 -15.05 -9.59
N GLN A 62 6.88 -15.52 -8.37
CA GLN A 62 7.52 -16.82 -8.12
C GLN A 62 6.67 -17.97 -8.69
N THR A 63 5.35 -17.94 -8.42
CA THR A 63 4.45 -19.01 -8.88
C THR A 63 4.28 -19.00 -10.41
N VAL A 64 4.25 -17.84 -11.06
CA VAL A 64 4.23 -17.76 -12.53
C VAL A 64 5.44 -18.42 -13.14
N LEU A 65 6.63 -18.17 -12.60
CA LEU A 65 7.86 -18.76 -13.13
C LEU A 65 7.92 -20.28 -12.92
N GLU A 66 7.36 -20.81 -11.82
CA GLU A 66 7.36 -22.23 -11.47
C GLU A 66 6.21 -23.00 -12.13
N LYS A 67 4.98 -22.49 -12.06
CA LYS A 67 3.75 -23.21 -12.39
C LYS A 67 2.90 -22.56 -13.50
N GLY A 68 3.37 -21.44 -14.07
CA GLY A 68 2.62 -20.65 -15.05
C GLY A 68 1.52 -19.80 -14.42
N VAL A 69 0.85 -19.01 -15.26
CA VAL A 69 -0.16 -18.02 -14.85
C VAL A 69 -1.37 -18.69 -14.17
N GLN A 70 -1.79 -19.84 -14.66
CA GLN A 70 -2.94 -20.55 -14.09
C GLN A 70 -2.71 -20.95 -12.62
N GLY A 71 -1.51 -21.39 -12.26
CA GLY A 71 -1.15 -21.74 -10.89
C GLY A 71 -1.04 -20.53 -9.95
N ALA A 72 -0.96 -19.32 -10.51
CA ALA A 72 -0.72 -18.07 -9.80
C ALA A 72 -1.99 -17.21 -9.60
N LEU A 73 -3.17 -17.69 -9.96
CA LEU A 73 -4.42 -16.91 -9.85
C LEU A 73 -4.74 -16.51 -8.41
N LEU A 74 -4.47 -17.39 -7.43
CA LEU A 74 -4.74 -17.07 -6.03
C LEU A 74 -3.91 -15.90 -5.50
N PRO A 75 -2.57 -15.90 -5.59
CA PRO A 75 -1.80 -14.73 -5.16
C PRO A 75 -2.12 -13.46 -5.97
N MET A 76 -2.51 -13.60 -7.24
CA MET A 76 -2.98 -12.49 -8.06
C MET A 76 -4.27 -11.88 -7.51
N ALA A 77 -5.25 -12.71 -7.17
CA ALA A 77 -6.53 -12.28 -6.59
C ALA A 77 -6.33 -11.60 -5.24
N LEU A 78 -5.54 -12.20 -4.34
CA LEU A 78 -5.23 -11.62 -3.04
C LEU A 78 -4.48 -10.30 -3.17
N GLY A 79 -3.55 -10.18 -4.13
CA GLY A 79 -2.85 -8.95 -4.43
C GLY A 79 -3.78 -7.84 -4.91
N GLY A 80 -4.75 -8.18 -5.77
CA GLY A 80 -5.78 -7.24 -6.25
C GLY A 80 -6.71 -6.76 -5.15
N VAL A 81 -7.13 -7.66 -4.26
CA VAL A 81 -7.93 -7.29 -3.07
C VAL A 81 -7.12 -6.37 -2.15
N ALA A 82 -5.86 -6.70 -1.86
CA ALA A 82 -4.99 -5.84 -1.05
C ALA A 82 -4.81 -4.46 -1.69
N PHE A 83 -4.57 -4.40 -3.00
CA PHE A 83 -4.47 -3.15 -3.74
C PHE A 83 -5.76 -2.31 -3.65
N GLY A 84 -6.93 -2.94 -3.82
CA GLY A 84 -8.22 -2.28 -3.69
C GLY A 84 -8.48 -1.72 -2.29
N LEU A 85 -8.18 -2.49 -1.24
CA LEU A 85 -8.29 -2.06 0.15
C LEU A 85 -7.30 -0.92 0.47
N GLY A 86 -6.10 -0.95 -0.11
CA GLY A 86 -5.13 0.13 -0.03
C GLY A 86 -5.66 1.43 -0.63
N CYS A 87 -6.21 1.37 -1.85
CA CYS A 87 -6.83 2.53 -2.51
C CYS A 87 -8.06 3.05 -1.76
N ALA A 88 -8.88 2.16 -1.20
CA ALA A 88 -10.05 2.53 -0.40
C ALA A 88 -9.67 3.16 0.95
N SER A 89 -8.52 2.77 1.52
CA SER A 89 -8.00 3.38 2.75
C SER A 89 -7.43 4.77 2.50
N LYS A 90 -6.66 4.94 1.42
CA LYS A 90 -6.05 6.24 1.05
C LYS A 90 -5.71 6.26 -0.43
N TRP A 91 -6.02 7.36 -1.13
CA TRP A 91 -5.73 7.51 -2.57
C TRP A 91 -4.25 7.28 -2.94
N THR A 92 -3.34 7.56 -2.03
CA THR A 92 -1.92 7.29 -2.24
C THR A 92 -1.62 5.81 -2.50
N GLY A 93 -2.51 4.90 -2.09
CA GLY A 93 -2.44 3.47 -2.42
C GLY A 93 -2.33 3.21 -3.93
N ILE A 94 -2.93 4.06 -4.77
CA ILE A 94 -2.89 3.91 -6.23
C ILE A 94 -1.46 3.97 -6.80
N TYR A 95 -0.56 4.73 -6.17
CA TYR A 95 0.83 4.82 -6.63
C TYR A 95 1.59 3.51 -6.51
N SER A 96 1.20 2.63 -5.57
CA SER A 96 1.77 1.28 -5.47
C SER A 96 1.48 0.45 -6.71
N GLY A 97 0.37 0.75 -7.43
CA GLY A 97 -0.01 0.09 -8.68
C GLY A 97 1.06 0.19 -9.76
N ALA A 98 1.83 1.28 -9.81
CA ALA A 98 2.94 1.40 -10.75
C ALA A 98 4.04 0.36 -10.49
N GLY A 99 4.45 0.18 -9.22
CA GLY A 99 5.43 -0.84 -8.84
C GLY A 99 4.91 -2.26 -9.06
N LEU A 100 3.64 -2.51 -8.72
CA LEU A 100 3.00 -3.80 -8.99
C LEU A 100 2.95 -4.11 -10.49
N ALA A 101 2.64 -3.11 -11.33
CA ALA A 101 2.61 -3.26 -12.79
C ALA A 101 3.99 -3.60 -13.36
N VAL A 102 5.06 -2.94 -12.88
CA VAL A 102 6.42 -3.24 -13.31
C VAL A 102 6.78 -4.71 -13.02
N LEU A 103 6.47 -5.20 -11.82
CA LEU A 103 6.72 -6.60 -11.45
C LEU A 103 5.85 -7.55 -12.28
N TYR A 104 4.58 -7.21 -12.47
CA TYR A 104 3.63 -8.00 -13.23
C TYR A 104 4.06 -8.18 -14.69
N PHE A 105 4.34 -7.10 -15.40
CA PHE A 105 4.77 -7.18 -16.80
C PHE A 105 6.18 -7.76 -16.93
N GLY A 106 7.05 -7.48 -15.96
CA GLY A 106 8.41 -8.05 -15.90
C GLY A 106 8.39 -9.57 -15.79
N VAL A 107 7.55 -10.14 -14.93
CA VAL A 107 7.45 -11.60 -14.80
C VAL A 107 6.80 -12.25 -16.02
N LEU A 108 5.80 -11.62 -16.64
CA LEU A 108 5.20 -12.12 -17.88
C LEU A 108 6.22 -12.14 -19.02
N TRP A 109 7.07 -11.11 -19.11
CA TRP A 109 8.15 -11.10 -20.10
C TRP A 109 9.21 -12.18 -19.82
N ALA A 110 9.58 -12.42 -18.56
CA ALA A 110 10.48 -13.50 -18.19
C ALA A 110 9.86 -14.88 -18.53
N ARG A 111 8.58 -15.06 -18.24
CA ARG A 111 7.83 -16.29 -18.57
C ARG A 111 7.73 -16.51 -20.08
N TYR A 112 7.48 -15.46 -20.85
CA TYR A 112 7.52 -15.53 -22.32
C TYR A 112 8.86 -16.04 -22.85
N LYS A 113 9.98 -15.58 -22.28
CA LYS A 113 11.31 -16.06 -22.67
C LYS A 113 11.53 -17.54 -22.38
N GLN A 114 10.89 -18.06 -21.32
CA GLN A 114 10.98 -19.49 -20.96
C GLN A 114 10.14 -20.39 -21.87
N GLN A 115 8.95 -19.93 -22.30
CA GLN A 115 7.95 -20.77 -22.99
C GLN A 115 7.35 -20.09 -24.22
N LYS A 116 8.15 -19.74 -25.21
CA LYS A 116 7.69 -19.09 -26.46
C LYS A 116 6.49 -19.77 -27.14
N PRO A 117 6.47 -21.14 -27.40
CA PRO A 117 5.37 -21.79 -28.11
C PRO A 117 4.20 -22.11 -27.20
N GLY A 118 3.61 -21.53 -26.44
CA GLY A 118 2.42 -21.81 -25.57
C GLY A 118 1.97 -20.59 -24.78
N PHE A 119 2.78 -19.56 -24.81
CA PHE A 119 2.57 -18.36 -24.01
C PHE A 119 1.30 -17.58 -24.37
N ALA A 120 0.77 -17.71 -25.59
CA ALA A 120 -0.43 -16.99 -26.01
C ALA A 120 -1.66 -17.29 -25.13
N ARG A 121 -1.83 -18.54 -24.66
CA ARG A 121 -2.90 -18.91 -23.75
C ARG A 121 -2.67 -18.33 -22.34
N GLU A 122 -1.43 -18.42 -21.86
CA GLU A 122 -1.06 -17.83 -20.54
C GLU A 122 -1.22 -16.30 -20.57
N LEU A 123 -0.90 -15.64 -21.69
CA LEU A 123 -1.05 -14.19 -21.86
C LEU A 123 -2.53 -13.76 -21.81
N LYS A 124 -3.42 -14.52 -22.47
CA LYS A 124 -4.87 -14.24 -22.39
C LYS A 124 -5.37 -14.36 -20.96
N LEU A 125 -4.97 -15.41 -20.24
CA LEU A 125 -5.34 -15.61 -18.84
C LEU A 125 -4.75 -14.53 -17.94
N ALA A 126 -3.49 -14.15 -18.16
CA ALA A 126 -2.85 -13.06 -17.44
C ALA A 126 -3.62 -11.75 -17.66
N PHE A 127 -3.90 -11.40 -18.92
CA PHE A 127 -4.63 -10.17 -19.23
C PHE A 127 -6.03 -10.16 -18.58
N ALA A 128 -6.80 -11.24 -18.75
CA ALA A 128 -8.14 -11.34 -18.15
C ALA A 128 -8.08 -11.26 -16.60
N GLY A 129 -7.14 -11.98 -15.99
CA GLY A 129 -6.92 -11.93 -14.54
C GLY A 129 -6.40 -10.55 -14.09
N GLY A 130 -5.52 -9.91 -14.86
CA GLY A 130 -5.02 -8.57 -14.60
C GLY A 130 -6.14 -7.54 -14.55
N VAL A 131 -7.00 -7.54 -15.57
CA VAL A 131 -8.18 -6.67 -15.60
C VAL A 131 -9.15 -7.00 -14.45
N ALA A 132 -9.45 -8.28 -14.23
CA ALA A 132 -10.38 -8.69 -13.18
C ALA A 132 -9.87 -8.28 -11.78
N PHE A 133 -8.63 -8.62 -11.44
CA PHE A 133 -8.11 -8.46 -10.07
C PHE A 133 -7.43 -7.12 -9.79
N TYR A 134 -6.88 -6.42 -10.81
CA TYR A 134 -6.22 -5.13 -10.58
C TYR A 134 -6.99 -3.91 -11.12
N VAL A 135 -8.15 -4.13 -11.78
CA VAL A 135 -9.04 -3.04 -12.19
C VAL A 135 -10.44 -3.23 -11.60
N VAL A 136 -11.13 -4.33 -11.94
CA VAL A 136 -12.54 -4.52 -11.56
C VAL A 136 -12.69 -4.71 -10.04
N VAL A 137 -11.91 -5.60 -9.43
CA VAL A 137 -11.97 -5.87 -7.97
C VAL A 137 -11.61 -4.63 -7.15
N PRO A 138 -10.49 -3.90 -7.41
CA PRO A 138 -10.19 -2.66 -6.70
C PRO A 138 -11.27 -1.59 -6.84
N LEU A 139 -11.80 -1.42 -8.05
CA LEU A 139 -12.88 -0.46 -8.28
C LEU A 139 -14.15 -0.83 -7.50
N ALA A 140 -14.52 -2.12 -7.52
CA ALA A 140 -15.66 -2.60 -6.74
C ALA A 140 -15.45 -2.38 -5.22
N ILE A 141 -14.27 -2.72 -4.68
CA ILE A 141 -13.93 -2.48 -3.27
C ILE A 141 -14.02 -0.99 -2.95
N TYR A 142 -13.47 -0.14 -3.82
CA TYR A 142 -13.47 1.31 -3.65
C TYR A 142 -14.89 1.88 -3.63
N ILE A 143 -15.76 1.48 -4.57
CA ILE A 143 -17.17 1.90 -4.59
C ILE A 143 -17.90 1.39 -3.34
N LEU A 144 -17.71 0.12 -2.97
CA LEU A 144 -18.32 -0.48 -1.80
C LEU A 144 -17.87 0.15 -0.49
N SER A 145 -16.68 0.74 -0.43
CA SER A 145 -16.20 1.45 0.76
C SER A 145 -17.05 2.69 1.11
N TYR A 146 -17.85 3.17 0.18
CA TYR A 146 -18.83 4.26 0.41
C TYR A 146 -20.21 3.75 0.88
N PHE A 147 -20.38 2.44 1.03
CA PHE A 147 -21.64 1.88 1.51
C PHE A 147 -22.11 2.44 2.86
N PRO A 148 -21.25 2.74 3.84
CA PRO A 148 -21.68 3.41 5.08
C PRO A 148 -22.37 4.76 4.86
N TYR A 149 -21.99 5.52 3.84
CA TYR A 149 -22.69 6.76 3.47
C TYR A 149 -24.12 6.47 3.03
N LYS A 150 -24.31 5.43 2.20
CA LYS A 150 -25.64 4.98 1.75
C LYS A 150 -26.54 4.52 2.91
N VAL A 151 -25.95 3.91 3.94
CA VAL A 151 -26.69 3.48 5.14
C VAL A 151 -27.12 4.69 5.98
N HIS A 152 -26.27 5.71 6.06
CA HIS A 152 -26.58 6.94 6.82
C HIS A 152 -27.55 7.85 6.06
N ASP A 153 -27.38 7.98 4.76
CA ASP A 153 -28.24 8.76 3.86
C ASP A 153 -28.72 7.87 2.71
N PRO A 154 -29.97 7.37 2.76
CA PRO A 154 -30.52 6.52 1.69
C PRO A 154 -30.59 7.19 0.33
N SER A 155 -30.54 8.53 0.24
CA SER A 155 -30.53 9.29 -1.01
C SER A 155 -29.16 9.23 -1.71
N PHE A 156 -28.07 8.92 -0.99
CA PHE A 156 -26.72 8.86 -1.53
C PHE A 156 -26.62 7.89 -2.72
N GLY A 157 -26.24 8.40 -3.87
CA GLY A 157 -26.17 7.67 -5.13
C GLY A 157 -24.81 7.80 -5.84
N LEU A 158 -24.75 7.31 -7.07
CA LEU A 158 -23.53 7.39 -7.88
C LEU A 158 -23.10 8.83 -8.20
N ALA A 159 -24.03 9.75 -8.31
CA ALA A 159 -23.74 11.17 -8.52
C ALA A 159 -23.03 11.76 -7.29
N ASP A 160 -23.50 11.44 -6.08
CA ASP A 160 -22.88 11.91 -4.84
C ASP A 160 -21.51 11.29 -4.64
N TRP A 161 -21.37 10.00 -4.96
CA TRP A 161 -20.07 9.34 -4.99
C TRP A 161 -19.09 10.06 -5.93
N TRP A 162 -19.53 10.41 -7.15
CA TRP A 162 -18.70 11.16 -8.10
C TRP A 162 -18.35 12.57 -7.61
N ASN A 163 -19.32 13.25 -6.98
CA ASN A 163 -19.09 14.54 -6.35
C ASN A 163 -18.03 14.46 -5.24
N CYS A 164 -18.01 13.40 -4.44
CA CYS A 164 -16.96 13.16 -3.46
C CYS A 164 -15.58 13.06 -4.12
N GLN A 165 -15.46 12.35 -5.26
CA GLN A 165 -14.18 12.22 -5.98
C GLN A 165 -13.70 13.56 -6.51
N THR A 166 -14.59 14.32 -7.17
CA THR A 166 -14.25 15.63 -7.72
C THR A 166 -13.90 16.64 -6.63
N PHE A 167 -14.61 16.60 -5.50
CA PHE A 167 -14.29 17.43 -4.33
C PHE A 167 -12.88 17.10 -3.79
N MET A 168 -12.57 15.83 -3.56
CA MET A 168 -11.24 15.40 -3.07
C MET A 168 -10.13 15.83 -4.04
N TYR A 169 -10.33 15.64 -5.34
CA TYR A 169 -9.38 16.08 -6.35
C TYR A 169 -9.15 17.59 -6.32
N ARG A 170 -10.22 18.38 -6.29
CA ARG A 170 -10.14 19.86 -6.22
C ARG A 170 -9.45 20.31 -4.94
N TYR A 171 -9.81 19.72 -3.80
CA TYR A 171 -9.21 20.04 -2.52
C TYR A 171 -7.69 19.81 -2.56
N HIS A 172 -7.23 18.62 -2.97
CA HIS A 172 -5.81 18.31 -2.99
C HIS A 172 -5.02 19.08 -4.07
N SER A 173 -5.63 19.37 -5.22
CA SER A 173 -4.96 20.13 -6.29
C SER A 173 -4.80 21.62 -5.97
N GLN A 174 -5.66 22.16 -5.12
CA GLN A 174 -5.66 23.58 -4.75
C GLN A 174 -5.07 23.86 -3.37
N LEU A 175 -4.70 22.83 -2.64
CA LEU A 175 -4.14 22.96 -1.29
C LEU A 175 -2.78 23.67 -1.35
N LYS A 176 -2.74 24.89 -0.78
CA LYS A 176 -1.54 25.73 -0.68
C LYS A 176 -1.11 26.00 0.77
N SER A 177 -1.58 25.16 1.71
CA SER A 177 -1.18 25.30 3.10
C SER A 177 0.30 24.95 3.29
N THR A 178 1.02 25.83 3.95
CA THR A 178 2.39 25.61 4.39
C THR A 178 2.38 25.16 5.84
N HIS A 179 3.35 24.36 6.23
CA HIS A 179 3.53 23.92 7.61
C HIS A 179 4.96 24.17 8.05
N ALA A 180 5.15 24.69 9.26
CA ALA A 180 6.50 25.01 9.78
C ALA A 180 7.46 23.81 9.80
N PHE A 181 6.89 22.58 9.90
CA PHE A 181 7.62 21.30 9.86
C PHE A 181 7.46 20.55 8.53
N GLU A 182 7.06 21.23 7.46
CA GLU A 182 7.04 20.58 6.16
C GLU A 182 8.45 20.09 5.78
N SER A 183 8.51 18.93 5.14
CA SER A 183 9.75 18.35 4.64
C SER A 183 9.61 18.02 3.16
N ARG A 184 10.68 18.27 2.40
CA ARG A 184 10.69 17.92 0.98
C ARG A 184 10.92 16.42 0.82
N TRP A 185 10.26 15.77 -0.14
CA TRP A 185 10.30 14.34 -0.35
C TRP A 185 11.71 13.73 -0.43
N TYR A 186 12.67 14.45 -1.01
CA TYR A 186 14.06 14.00 -1.13
C TYR A 186 14.84 14.02 0.20
N THR A 187 14.29 14.62 1.24
CA THR A 187 14.89 14.62 2.59
C THR A 187 14.37 13.45 3.45
N TRP A 188 13.35 12.74 3.00
CA TRP A 188 12.74 11.64 3.76
C TRP A 188 13.66 10.45 4.01
N PRO A 189 14.50 10.00 3.03
CA PRO A 189 15.42 8.88 3.30
C PRO A 189 16.39 9.14 4.44
N MET A 190 16.73 10.40 4.71
CA MET A 190 17.64 10.80 5.79
C MET A 190 16.90 11.27 7.04
N MET A 191 15.56 11.27 7.02
CA MET A 191 14.71 11.75 8.12
C MET A 191 15.21 13.07 8.73
N LEU A 192 15.56 14.04 7.88
CA LEU A 192 16.17 15.33 8.31
C LEU A 192 15.22 16.17 9.19
N ARG A 193 13.92 15.92 9.13
CA ARG A 193 12.92 16.52 10.00
C ARG A 193 12.00 15.44 10.57
N PRO A 194 11.73 15.47 11.91
CA PRO A 194 10.79 14.55 12.51
C PRO A 194 9.35 14.85 12.05
N VAL A 195 8.49 13.85 12.12
CA VAL A 195 7.05 14.07 12.08
C VAL A 195 6.61 14.58 13.45
N TRP A 196 6.07 15.78 13.52
CA TRP A 196 5.60 16.37 14.75
C TRP A 196 4.11 16.02 14.95
N TYR A 197 3.80 15.22 15.96
CA TYR A 197 2.44 14.73 16.22
C TYR A 197 1.68 15.60 17.21
N TYR A 198 2.35 16.15 18.22
CA TYR A 198 1.68 16.84 19.31
C TYR A 198 2.60 17.86 19.96
N MET A 199 2.04 19.00 20.32
CA MET A 199 2.64 19.97 21.23
C MET A 199 1.66 20.25 22.38
N GLY A 200 2.14 20.12 23.62
CA GLY A 200 1.35 20.37 24.81
C GLY A 200 0.87 21.83 24.86
N LYS A 201 -0.42 21.99 25.04
CA LYS A 201 -1.08 23.28 25.33
C LYS A 201 -1.44 23.31 26.81
N TYR A 202 -1.44 24.44 27.43
CA TYR A 202 -1.84 24.62 28.84
C TYR A 202 -0.87 23.99 29.86
N LEU A 203 0.44 24.02 29.59
CA LEU A 203 1.47 23.63 30.54
C LEU A 203 1.83 24.79 31.47
N PRO A 204 2.28 24.52 32.72
CA PRO A 204 2.84 25.53 33.60
C PRO A 204 4.00 26.28 32.94
N ALA A 205 4.23 27.51 33.37
CA ALA A 205 5.33 28.34 32.84
C ALA A 205 6.68 27.61 32.97
N GLY A 206 7.45 27.56 31.87
CA GLY A 206 8.73 26.87 31.81
C GLY A 206 8.66 25.38 31.46
N MET A 207 7.45 24.80 31.32
CA MET A 207 7.31 23.40 30.87
C MET A 207 7.00 23.33 29.37
N PHE A 208 7.61 22.35 28.73
CA PHE A 208 7.39 22.03 27.30
C PHE A 208 7.13 20.52 27.16
N ALA A 209 6.11 20.18 26.40
CA ALA A 209 5.81 18.76 26.06
C ALA A 209 5.56 18.66 24.55
N SER A 210 6.21 17.72 23.91
CA SER A 210 6.08 17.46 22.48
C SER A 210 6.20 15.97 22.20
N ILE A 211 5.47 15.50 21.20
CA ILE A 211 5.62 14.14 20.66
C ILE A 211 6.06 14.28 19.21
N ALA A 212 7.27 13.83 18.93
CA ALA A 212 7.84 13.79 17.58
C ALA A 212 8.31 12.37 17.28
N GLY A 213 8.04 11.87 16.09
CA GLY A 213 8.50 10.56 15.61
C GLY A 213 9.61 10.72 14.59
N PHE A 214 10.70 9.99 14.81
CA PHE A 214 11.74 9.77 13.82
C PHE A 214 11.62 8.33 13.32
N GLY A 215 11.69 8.14 12.00
CA GLY A 215 11.94 6.82 11.45
C GLY A 215 13.39 6.41 11.68
N SER A 216 13.66 5.12 11.72
CA SER A 216 15.03 4.62 11.76
C SER A 216 15.65 4.79 10.37
N PRO A 217 16.84 5.41 10.24
CA PRO A 217 17.54 5.50 8.96
C PRO A 217 18.12 4.16 8.49
N VAL A 218 18.01 3.11 9.32
CA VAL A 218 18.51 1.75 9.06
C VAL A 218 17.39 0.79 8.64
N VAL A 219 16.11 1.22 8.72
CA VAL A 219 14.91 0.41 8.39
C VAL A 219 14.26 0.92 7.05
#